data_0425dd082bf7e21d82772b941224bfdb
#
_entry.id   0425dd082bf7e21d82772b941224bfdb
#
_cell.length_a   1.000
_cell.length_b   1.000
_cell.length_c   1.000
_cell.angle_alpha   90.00
_cell.angle_beta   90.00
_cell.angle_gamma   90.00
#
_symmetry.space_group_name_H-M   'P 1'
#
loop_
_entity.id
_entity.type
_entity.pdbx_description
1 polymer ?
#
loop_
_entity_poly.entity_id
_entity_poly.type
_entity_poly.pdbx_seq_one_letter_code
_entity_poly.pdbx_strand_id
1 'polypeptide(L)' 'MRLSAVIQLLEEDPIIGELEGLPDPAASFVTVYNPRRRDGRTVAFLDSAVERVLFAWHRISYIELLPDAELEKVISFVRE' A
#
# COMPACT_ATOMS: atom_id res chain seq x y z
N MET A 1 -11.22 8.63 3.85
CA MET A 1 -9.93 8.62 4.55
C MET A 1 -8.97 7.65 3.87
N ARG A 2 -7.77 8.10 3.61
CA ARG A 2 -6.78 7.23 2.99
C ARG A 2 -5.85 6.63 4.02
N LEU A 3 -5.53 5.37 3.83
CA LEU A 3 -4.62 4.63 4.69
C LEU A 3 -3.33 4.36 3.92
N SER A 4 -2.19 4.64 4.53
CA SER A 4 -0.91 4.24 3.95
C SER A 4 -0.71 2.75 4.14
N ALA A 5 -0.22 2.10 3.11
CA ALA A 5 -0.08 0.65 3.10
C ALA A 5 1.14 0.19 2.33
N VAL A 6 1.65 -0.96 2.71
CA VAL A 6 2.65 -1.68 1.93
C VAL A 6 1.94 -2.87 1.30
N ILE A 7 1.98 -2.96 -0.01
CA ILE A 7 1.34 -4.02 -0.77
C ILE A 7 2.43 -5.00 -1.21
N GLN A 8 2.38 -6.23 -0.71
CA GLN A 8 3.31 -7.25 -1.15
C GLN A 8 2.65 -8.10 -2.21
N LEU A 9 3.07 -7.91 -3.45
CA LEU A 9 2.60 -8.72 -4.57
C LEU A 9 3.41 -10.00 -4.65
N LEU A 10 2.82 -11.02 -5.25
CA LEU A 10 3.52 -12.26 -5.50
C LEU A 10 4.65 -12.01 -6.50
N GLU A 11 5.86 -12.44 -6.17
CA GLU A 11 7.04 -12.38 -7.03
C GLU A 11 7.49 -10.98 -7.43
N GLU A 12 7.07 -9.95 -6.68
CA GLU A 12 7.47 -8.57 -6.95
C GLU A 12 7.99 -7.91 -5.68
N ASP A 13 8.72 -6.82 -5.83
CA ASP A 13 9.13 -6.00 -4.69
C ASP A 13 7.91 -5.32 -4.08
N PRO A 14 7.94 -5.05 -2.77
CA PRO A 14 6.82 -4.38 -2.12
C PRO A 14 6.59 -2.97 -2.67
N ILE A 15 5.32 -2.59 -2.72
CA ILE A 15 4.88 -1.28 -3.21
C ILE A 15 4.23 -0.54 -2.07
N ILE A 16 4.56 0.74 -1.92
CA ILE A 16 3.90 1.61 -0.97
C ILE A 16 2.85 2.41 -1.71
N GLY A 17 1.72 2.61 -1.08
CA GLY A 17 0.66 3.42 -1.64
C GLY A 17 -0.39 3.72 -0.60
N GLU A 18 -1.51 4.31 -1.02
CA GLU A 18 -2.61 4.62 -0.14
C GLU A 18 -3.87 3.86 -0.57
N LEU A 19 -4.68 3.48 0.42
CA LEU A 19 -5.97 2.84 0.20
C LEU A 19 -7.07 3.78 0.65
N GLU A 20 -8.25 3.68 0.04
CA GLU A 20 -9.42 4.51 0.41
C GLU A 20 -10.09 4.06 1.71
N GLY A 21 -9.51 3.18 2.42
CA GLY A 21 -10.03 2.59 3.63
C GLY A 21 -9.63 1.14 3.65
N LEU A 22 -10.19 0.36 4.54
CA LEU A 22 -9.87 -1.06 4.61
C LEU A 22 -10.30 -1.74 3.31
N PRO A 23 -9.43 -2.55 2.71
CA PRO A 23 -9.80 -3.25 1.48
C PRO A 23 -10.91 -4.28 1.75
N ASP A 24 -11.82 -4.40 0.79
CA ASP A 24 -12.92 -5.36 0.87
C ASP A 24 -12.41 -6.74 0.46
N PRO A 25 -12.40 -7.72 1.36
CA PRO A 25 -11.90 -9.05 1.03
C PRO A 25 -12.78 -9.78 0.01
N ALA A 26 -14.00 -9.32 -0.20
CA ALA A 26 -14.90 -9.92 -1.20
C ALA A 26 -14.73 -9.31 -2.59
N ALA A 27 -13.99 -8.21 -2.71
CA ALA A 27 -13.77 -7.57 -4.00
C ALA A 27 -12.76 -8.37 -4.84
N SER A 28 -12.80 -8.19 -6.15
CA SER A 28 -11.85 -8.84 -7.04
C SER A 28 -10.54 -8.08 -7.15
N PHE A 29 -10.57 -6.77 -6.88
CA PHE A 29 -9.41 -5.89 -7.01
C PHE A 29 -9.26 -5.00 -5.79
N VAL A 30 -8.02 -4.58 -5.56
CA VAL A 30 -7.71 -3.58 -4.55
C VAL A 30 -7.16 -2.36 -5.28
N THR A 31 -7.74 -1.19 -5.02
CA THR A 31 -7.29 0.06 -5.63
C THR A 31 -6.21 0.69 -4.75
N VAL A 32 -5.05 0.96 -5.34
CA VAL A 32 -3.92 1.57 -4.64
C VAL A 32 -3.62 2.91 -5.29
N TYR A 33 -3.58 3.96 -4.47
CA TYR A 33 -3.27 5.32 -4.92
C TYR A 33 -1.80 5.63 -4.71
N ASN A 34 -1.23 6.39 -5.63
CA ASN A 34 0.16 6.84 -5.58
C ASN A 34 1.15 5.69 -5.36
N PRO A 35 1.10 4.64 -6.20
CA PRO A 35 2.00 3.51 -6.03
C PRO A 35 3.45 3.93 -6.26
N ARG A 36 4.34 3.50 -5.37
CA ARG A 36 5.76 3.82 -5.44
C ARG A 36 6.57 2.77 -4.70
N ARG A 37 7.86 2.74 -4.94
CA ARG A 37 8.76 1.87 -4.22
C ARG A 37 9.08 2.48 -2.85
N ARG A 38 9.62 1.68 -1.95
CA ARG A 38 9.95 2.15 -0.60
C ARG A 38 10.96 3.29 -0.60
N ASP A 39 11.82 3.34 -1.59
CA ASP A 39 12.80 4.41 -1.74
C ASP A 39 12.22 5.66 -2.43
N GLY A 40 10.94 5.66 -2.74
CA GLY A 40 10.26 6.77 -3.40
C GLY A 40 10.33 6.74 -4.92
N ARG A 41 11.02 5.78 -5.48
CA ARG A 41 11.14 5.66 -6.94
C ARG A 41 9.86 5.09 -7.55
N THR A 42 9.72 5.27 -8.85
CA THR A 42 8.60 4.70 -9.59
C THR A 42 8.70 3.18 -9.61
N VAL A 43 7.54 2.54 -9.67
CA VAL A 43 7.47 1.08 -9.78
C VAL A 43 7.82 0.68 -11.21
N ALA A 44 8.77 -0.25 -11.37
CA ALA A 44 9.33 -0.58 -12.67
C ALA A 44 8.30 -1.08 -13.69
N PHE A 45 7.30 -1.82 -13.24
CA PHE A 45 6.30 -2.39 -14.15
C PHE A 45 5.07 -1.50 -14.33
N LEU A 46 5.07 -0.30 -13.75
CA LEU A 46 3.98 0.65 -13.92
C LEU A 46 4.46 1.86 -14.69
N ASP A 47 3.54 2.46 -15.43
CA ASP A 47 3.81 3.74 -16.09
C ASP A 47 4.02 4.81 -15.02
N SER A 48 5.01 5.67 -15.21
CA SER A 48 5.35 6.70 -14.23
C SER A 48 4.23 7.73 -14.02
N ALA A 49 3.29 7.82 -14.95
CA ALA A 49 2.16 8.75 -14.85
C ALA A 49 0.98 8.16 -14.08
N VAL A 50 1.07 6.92 -13.62
CA VAL A 50 -0.04 6.25 -12.93
C VAL A 50 -0.24 6.86 -11.55
N GLU A 51 -1.47 7.32 -11.28
CA GLU A 51 -1.85 7.86 -9.98
C GLU A 51 -2.58 6.83 -9.13
N ARG A 52 -3.17 5.83 -9.75
CA ARG A 52 -3.82 4.72 -9.05
C ARG A 52 -3.76 3.48 -9.91
N VAL A 53 -3.75 2.35 -9.25
CA VAL A 53 -3.67 1.06 -9.91
C VAL A 53 -4.59 0.09 -9.19
N LEU A 54 -5.19 -0.82 -9.95
CA LEU A 54 -6.04 -1.88 -9.41
C LEU A 54 -5.27 -3.19 -9.48
N PHE A 55 -4.96 -3.73 -8.31
CA PHE A 55 -4.29 -5.04 -8.25
C PHE A 55 -5.32 -6.12 -7.97
N ALA A 56 -5.26 -7.21 -8.72
CA ALA A 56 -6.13 -8.34 -8.46
C ALA A 56 -5.78 -8.97 -7.10
N TRP A 57 -6.79 -9.28 -6.29
CA TRP A 57 -6.57 -9.88 -4.97
C TRP A 57 -5.68 -11.12 -5.02
N HIS A 58 -5.85 -11.97 -6.02
CA HIS A 58 -5.06 -13.20 -6.10
C HIS A 58 -3.58 -12.96 -6.37
N ARG A 59 -3.20 -11.73 -6.72
CA ARG A 59 -1.80 -11.37 -6.93
C ARG A 59 -1.16 -10.78 -5.66
N ILE A 60 -1.95 -10.56 -4.64
CA ILE A 60 -1.48 -9.94 -3.40
C ILE A 60 -1.21 -11.02 -2.36
N SER A 61 0.01 -11.02 -1.82
CA SER A 61 0.38 -11.92 -0.74
C SER A 61 -0.17 -11.41 0.59
N TYR A 62 0.07 -10.13 0.88
CA TYR A 62 -0.46 -9.48 2.08
C TYR A 62 -0.39 -7.97 1.92
N ILE A 63 -1.11 -7.28 2.78
CA ILE A 63 -1.10 -5.82 2.83
C ILE A 63 -0.78 -5.41 4.27
N GLU A 64 0.25 -4.58 4.43
CA GLU A 64 0.58 -4.01 5.73
C GLU A 64 -0.02 -2.62 5.80
N LEU A 65 -0.83 -2.37 6.81
CA LEU A 65 -1.41 -1.05 7.02
C LEU A 65 -0.48 -0.26 7.93
N LEU A 66 -0.05 0.90 7.47
CA LEU A 66 0.88 1.74 8.21
C LEU A 66 0.10 2.78 9.02
N PRO A 67 0.54 3.08 10.24
CA PRO A 67 -0.09 4.16 11.00
C PRO A 67 0.24 5.50 10.38
N ASP A 68 -0.65 6.50 10.58
CA ASP A 68 -0.31 7.85 10.19
C ASP A 68 0.77 8.41 11.13
N ALA A 69 1.32 9.58 10.81
CA ALA A 69 2.44 10.14 11.55
C ALA A 69 2.15 10.35 13.04
N GLU A 70 0.95 10.80 13.37
CA GLU A 70 0.57 11.03 14.76
C GLU A 70 0.41 9.72 15.53
N LEU A 71 -0.25 8.78 14.89
CA LEU A 71 -0.44 7.46 15.49
C LEU A 71 0.90 6.75 15.63
N GLU A 72 1.79 6.93 14.69
CA GLU A 72 3.13 6.36 14.75
C GLU A 72 3.91 6.88 15.95
N LYS A 73 3.81 8.16 16.25
CA LYS A 73 4.45 8.75 17.43
C LYS A 73 3.93 8.12 18.72
N VAL A 74 2.62 7.95 18.82
CA VAL A 74 2.00 7.33 19.98
C VAL A 74 2.47 5.89 20.14
N ILE A 75 2.50 5.16 19.04
CA ILE A 75 2.96 3.77 19.05
C ILE A 75 4.41 3.66 19.48
N SER A 76 5.27 4.56 19.01
CA SER A 76 6.67 4.58 19.40
C SER A 76 6.85 4.78 20.90
N PHE A 77 6.02 5.61 21.50
CA PHE A 77 6.02 5.81 22.93
C PHE A 77 5.67 4.53 23.67
N VAL A 78 4.64 3.87 23.20
CA VAL A 78 4.14 2.67 23.89
C VAL A 78 5.12 1.50 23.77
N ARG A 79 5.86 1.43 22.71
CA ARG A 79 6.78 0.32 22.45
C ARG A 79 8.02 0.35 23.33
N GLU A 80 8.26 1.45 23.97
CA GLU A 80 9.37 1.53 24.90
C GLU A 80 9.02 0.95 26.26
#